data_63cdb65c319b92c88b374e68f6698f84
#
_entry.id   63cdb65c319b92c88b374e68f6698f84
#
_cell.length_a   1.000
_cell.length_b   1.000
_cell.length_c   1.000
_cell.angle_alpha   90.00
_cell.angle_beta   90.00
_cell.angle_gamma   90.00
#
_symmetry.space_group_name_H-M   'P 1'
#
loop_
_entity.id
_entity.type
_entity.pdbx_description
1 polymer ?
#
loop_
_entity_poly.entity_id
_entity_poly.type
_entity_poly.pdbx_seq_one_letter_code
_entity_poly.pdbx_strand_id
1 'polypeptide(L)'
;MSNPAFKFAHVHIISENLRASAEWNVEMFGATITADTIARGAPQIFVDLGGMTILIRGRRPGETPEPARPIRPDADFSSHNAWGTDHFGFLCQGDLAAFCAELRAKGGLFRSS
;
A
#
# COMPACT_ATOMS: atom_id res chain seq x y z
N MET A 1 30.80 -6.19 21.19
CA MET A 1 30.08 -5.17 20.38
C MET A 1 28.62 -5.58 20.29
N SER A 2 27.72 -4.72 20.69
CA SER A 2 26.29 -5.01 20.61
C SER A 2 25.77 -4.64 19.24
N ASN A 3 24.81 -5.41 18.73
CA ASN A 3 24.13 -5.08 17.48
C ASN A 3 23.17 -3.90 17.70
N PRO A 4 23.05 -3.02 16.71
CA PRO A 4 22.02 -1.99 16.79
C PRO A 4 20.63 -2.62 16.79
N ALA A 5 19.68 -1.92 17.40
CA ALA A 5 18.27 -2.33 17.34
C ALA A 5 17.65 -1.84 16.04
N PHE A 6 16.76 -2.64 15.50
CA PHE A 6 16.04 -2.30 14.28
C PHE A 6 14.54 -2.26 14.52
N LYS A 7 13.89 -1.39 13.81
CA LYS A 7 12.46 -1.18 13.88
C LYS A 7 11.95 -1.02 12.47
N PHE A 8 10.79 -1.57 12.16
CA PHE A 8 10.22 -1.40 10.84
C PHE A 8 9.85 0.08 10.63
N ALA A 9 10.32 0.71 9.57
CA ALA A 9 10.09 2.13 9.32
C ALA A 9 8.90 2.34 8.39
N HIS A 10 8.98 1.81 7.18
CA HIS A 10 7.93 2.08 6.19
C HIS A 10 8.00 1.10 5.02
N VAL A 11 6.90 1.02 4.30
CA VAL A 11 6.84 0.46 2.95
C VAL A 11 6.72 1.64 1.99
N HIS A 12 7.48 1.62 0.91
CA HIS A 12 7.47 2.68 -0.08
C HIS A 12 6.82 2.16 -1.37
N ILE A 13 5.76 2.83 -1.80
CA ILE A 13 5.10 2.53 -3.08
C ILE A 13 5.12 3.76 -3.98
N ILE A 14 5.09 3.53 -5.27
CA ILE A 14 5.02 4.60 -6.27
C ILE A 14 3.66 4.50 -6.95
N SER A 15 2.93 5.61 -6.99
CA SER A 15 1.57 5.63 -7.53
C SER A 15 1.44 6.71 -8.60
N GLU A 16 0.74 6.40 -9.66
CA GLU A 16 0.40 7.39 -10.68
C GLU A 16 -0.48 8.50 -10.13
N ASN A 17 -1.31 8.17 -9.15
CA ASN A 17 -2.17 9.13 -8.47
C ASN A 17 -2.02 8.94 -6.97
N LEU A 18 -0.98 9.56 -6.40
CA LEU A 18 -0.65 9.37 -4.99
C LEU A 18 -1.76 9.84 -4.06
N ARG A 19 -2.46 10.91 -4.41
CA ARG A 19 -3.56 11.41 -3.58
C ARG A 19 -4.71 10.41 -3.52
N ALA A 20 -5.11 9.89 -4.65
CA ALA A 20 -6.16 8.87 -4.70
C ALA A 20 -5.76 7.61 -3.92
N SER A 21 -4.49 7.19 -4.03
CA SER A 21 -3.98 6.04 -3.27
C SER A 21 -4.03 6.30 -1.77
N ALA A 22 -3.61 7.49 -1.33
CA ALA A 22 -3.66 7.85 0.08
C ALA A 22 -5.10 7.90 0.60
N GLU A 23 -5.98 8.56 -0.12
CA GLU A 23 -7.39 8.68 0.25
C GLU A 23 -8.11 7.34 0.27
N TRP A 24 -7.73 6.43 -0.64
CA TRP A 24 -8.25 5.07 -0.63
C TRP A 24 -7.93 4.36 0.68
N ASN A 25 -6.69 4.49 1.17
CA ASN A 25 -6.29 3.90 2.44
C ASN A 25 -7.05 4.51 3.62
N VAL A 26 -7.29 5.82 3.58
CA VAL A 26 -8.08 6.50 4.62
C VAL A 26 -9.51 5.98 4.62
N GLU A 27 -10.14 5.92 3.46
CA GLU A 27 -11.54 5.53 3.34
C GLU A 27 -11.75 4.05 3.66
N MET A 28 -10.90 3.18 3.12
CA MET A 28 -11.09 1.73 3.24
C MET A 28 -10.63 1.18 4.58
N PHE A 29 -9.52 1.68 5.12
CA PHE A 29 -8.90 1.12 6.31
C PHE A 29 -8.86 2.07 7.51
N GLY A 30 -9.35 3.28 7.37
CA GLY A 30 -9.27 4.25 8.46
C GLY A 30 -7.86 4.74 8.72
N ALA A 31 -6.99 4.71 7.70
CA ALA A 31 -5.63 5.20 7.83
C ALA A 31 -5.59 6.71 8.06
N THR A 32 -4.49 7.20 8.58
CA THR A 32 -4.29 8.63 8.85
C THR A 32 -3.17 9.17 7.96
N ILE A 33 -3.42 10.25 7.24
CA ILE A 33 -2.37 10.96 6.53
C ILE A 33 -1.56 11.76 7.54
N THR A 34 -0.28 11.45 7.67
CA THR A 34 0.59 12.09 8.65
C THR A 34 1.50 13.17 8.06
N ALA A 35 1.74 13.11 6.76
CA ALA A 35 2.52 14.13 6.08
C ALA A 35 2.15 14.17 4.59
N ASP A 36 2.23 15.36 4.01
CA ASP A 36 1.96 15.61 2.60
C ASP A 36 2.99 16.65 2.17
N THR A 37 4.02 16.20 1.49
CA THR A 37 5.21 17.01 1.27
C THR A 37 5.84 16.71 -0.09
N ILE A 38 6.93 17.41 -0.38
CA ILE A 38 7.76 17.15 -1.55
C ILE A 38 9.16 16.85 -1.04
N ALA A 39 9.74 15.74 -1.49
CA ALA A 39 11.09 15.35 -1.14
C ALA A 39 11.83 14.94 -2.40
N ARG A 40 13.03 15.51 -2.59
CA ARG A 40 13.88 15.25 -3.76
C ARG A 40 13.11 15.46 -5.07
N GLY A 41 12.25 16.47 -5.10
CA GLY A 41 11.45 16.81 -6.27
C GLY A 41 10.22 15.96 -6.50
N ALA A 42 9.96 14.95 -5.68
CA ALA A 42 8.80 14.09 -5.82
C ALA A 42 7.74 14.42 -4.77
N PRO A 43 6.46 14.48 -5.15
CA PRO A 43 5.40 14.58 -4.17
C PRO A 43 5.31 13.27 -3.37
N GLN A 44 5.12 13.39 -2.06
CA GLN A 44 5.06 12.25 -1.14
C GLN A 44 3.94 12.46 -0.14
N ILE A 45 3.18 11.39 0.12
CA ILE A 45 2.17 11.37 1.18
C ILE A 45 2.51 10.20 2.09
N PHE A 46 2.58 10.48 3.39
CA PHE A 46 2.83 9.47 4.41
C PHE A 46 1.49 9.09 5.04
N VAL A 47 1.22 7.81 5.06
CA VAL A 47 -0.03 7.27 5.60
C VAL A 47 0.31 6.31 6.73
N ASP A 48 -0.30 6.52 7.90
CA ASP A 48 -0.17 5.58 9.01
C ASP A 48 -1.35 4.61 9.01
N LEU A 49 -1.04 3.33 9.01
CA LEU A 49 -2.02 2.27 9.08
C LEU A 49 -1.50 1.18 10.01
N GLY A 50 -2.20 0.98 11.13
CA GLY A 50 -1.81 -0.03 12.10
C GLY A 50 -0.43 0.16 12.72
N GLY A 51 0.01 1.41 12.88
CA GLY A 51 1.33 1.72 13.40
C GLY A 51 2.46 1.61 12.37
N MET A 52 2.13 1.27 11.14
CA MET A 52 3.08 1.16 10.04
C MET A 52 2.90 2.33 9.08
N THR A 53 3.99 2.87 8.61
CA THR A 53 3.95 3.96 7.64
C THR A 53 3.99 3.39 6.22
N ILE A 54 3.03 3.80 5.42
CA ILE A 54 3.06 3.59 3.97
C ILE A 54 3.46 4.93 3.36
N LEU A 55 4.63 4.95 2.72
CA LEU A 55 5.13 6.13 2.02
C LEU A 55 4.71 6.02 0.56
N ILE A 56 3.83 6.92 0.12
CA ILE A 56 3.35 6.94 -1.25
C ILE A 56 4.02 8.08 -1.98
N ARG A 57 4.77 7.77 -3.03
CA ARG A 57 5.46 8.76 -3.84
C ARG A 57 4.76 8.88 -5.20
N GLY A 58 4.61 10.10 -5.66
CA GLY A 58 4.21 10.35 -7.03
C GLY A 58 5.41 10.47 -7.96
N ARG A 59 5.15 10.79 -9.21
CA ARG A 59 6.17 10.94 -10.24
C ARG A 59 6.89 12.28 -10.08
N ARG A 60 8.23 12.26 -10.21
CA ARG A 60 8.98 13.49 -10.37
C ARG A 60 8.73 14.04 -11.78
N PRO A 61 8.83 15.37 -11.97
CA PRO A 61 8.80 15.94 -13.32
C PRO A 61 9.84 15.26 -14.22
N GLY A 62 9.44 14.84 -15.40
CA GLY A 62 10.31 14.19 -16.37
C GLY A 62 10.56 12.71 -16.16
N GLU A 63 10.12 12.13 -15.04
CA GLU A 63 10.22 10.67 -14.82
C GLU A 63 9.13 9.92 -15.59
N THR A 64 9.49 8.72 -16.02
CA THR A 64 8.53 7.79 -16.64
C THR A 64 8.68 6.42 -15.96
N PRO A 65 8.02 6.23 -14.80
CA PRO A 65 8.09 4.93 -14.13
C PRO A 65 7.56 3.82 -15.01
N GLU A 66 8.14 2.64 -14.88
CA GLU A 66 7.66 1.48 -15.62
C GLU A 66 6.31 1.02 -15.07
N PRO A 67 5.39 0.60 -15.94
CA PRO A 67 4.11 0.08 -15.49
C PRO A 67 4.28 -1.14 -14.59
N ALA A 68 3.41 -1.24 -13.59
CA ALA A 68 3.35 -2.43 -12.76
C ALA A 68 2.89 -3.63 -13.62
N ARG A 69 3.35 -4.83 -13.25
CA ARG A 69 2.89 -6.03 -13.94
C ARG A 69 1.40 -6.26 -13.69
N PRO A 70 0.64 -6.66 -14.72
CA PRO A 70 -0.77 -7.00 -14.51
C PRO A 70 -0.91 -8.15 -13.51
N ILE A 71 -1.98 -8.09 -12.72
CA ILE A 71 -2.33 -9.18 -11.83
C ILE A 71 -2.92 -10.31 -12.69
N ARG A 72 -2.38 -11.51 -12.55
CA ARG A 72 -2.88 -12.67 -13.29
C ARG A 72 -4.17 -13.19 -12.66
N PRO A 73 -5.00 -13.91 -13.43
CA PRO A 73 -6.22 -14.51 -12.90
C PRO A 73 -5.95 -15.43 -11.71
N ASP A 74 -6.88 -15.53 -10.80
CA ASP A 74 -6.76 -16.35 -9.59
C ASP A 74 -6.54 -17.84 -9.88
N ALA A 75 -7.02 -18.31 -11.01
CA ALA A 75 -6.82 -19.71 -11.41
C ALA A 75 -5.37 -20.04 -11.72
N ASP A 76 -4.54 -19.02 -11.93
CA ASP A 76 -3.14 -19.20 -12.25
C ASP A 76 -2.27 -18.67 -11.11
N PHE A 77 -1.83 -19.59 -10.24
CA PHE A 77 -0.99 -19.23 -9.10
C PHE A 77 0.40 -18.75 -9.49
N SER A 78 0.77 -18.86 -10.75
CA SER A 78 2.04 -18.33 -11.21
C SER A 78 2.13 -16.81 -11.10
N SER A 79 1.02 -16.13 -10.85
CA SER A 79 0.99 -14.68 -10.61
C SER A 79 1.87 -14.27 -9.43
N HIS A 80 2.13 -15.18 -8.50
CA HIS A 80 2.99 -14.95 -7.34
C HIS A 80 4.36 -15.59 -7.51
N ASN A 81 4.77 -15.86 -8.72
CA ASN A 81 6.00 -16.60 -9.00
C ASN A 81 7.03 -15.70 -9.68
N ALA A 82 7.33 -14.57 -9.05
CA ALA A 82 8.34 -13.64 -9.52
C ALA A 82 9.35 -13.37 -8.42
N TRP A 83 10.61 -13.21 -8.81
CA TRP A 83 11.64 -12.85 -7.84
C TRP A 83 11.37 -11.44 -7.29
N GLY A 84 11.62 -11.25 -6.01
CA GLY A 84 11.42 -9.97 -5.32
C GLY A 84 10.32 -10.04 -4.28
N THR A 85 9.83 -8.88 -3.87
CA THR A 85 8.73 -8.82 -2.91
C THR A 85 7.45 -9.27 -3.57
N ASP A 86 6.80 -10.27 -2.99
CA ASP A 86 5.53 -10.77 -3.50
C ASP A 86 4.36 -9.89 -3.03
N HIS A 87 4.25 -9.69 -1.73
CA HIS A 87 3.20 -8.84 -1.16
C HIS A 87 3.56 -8.49 0.28
N PHE A 88 2.81 -7.58 0.85
CA PHE A 88 2.79 -7.32 2.28
C PHE A 88 1.35 -7.25 2.73
N GLY A 89 1.11 -7.39 4.02
CA GLY A 89 -0.25 -7.45 4.52
C GLY A 89 -0.39 -6.92 5.93
N PHE A 90 -1.63 -6.86 6.36
CA PHE A 90 -1.99 -6.46 7.71
C PHE A 90 -2.82 -7.54 8.36
N LEU A 91 -2.67 -7.66 9.67
CA LEU A 91 -3.50 -8.54 10.46
C LEU A 91 -4.74 -7.76 10.94
N CYS A 92 -5.91 -8.26 10.61
CA CYS A 92 -7.14 -7.67 11.09
C CYS A 92 -7.40 -8.17 12.52
N GLN A 93 -7.42 -7.25 13.48
CA GLN A 93 -7.76 -7.56 14.87
C GLN A 93 -9.24 -7.23 15.07
N GLY A 94 -10.09 -8.26 15.02
CA GLY A 94 -11.52 -8.08 15.17
C GLY A 94 -12.30 -8.99 14.21
N ASP A 95 -13.53 -8.59 13.90
CA ASP A 95 -14.39 -9.36 13.02
C ASP A 95 -14.04 -9.10 11.55
N LEU A 96 -13.25 -9.97 10.97
CA LEU A 96 -12.82 -9.86 9.58
C LEU A 96 -13.99 -9.92 8.61
N ALA A 97 -14.97 -10.76 8.88
CA ALA A 97 -16.12 -10.89 7.99
C ALA A 97 -16.94 -9.59 7.94
N ALA A 98 -17.15 -8.95 9.09
CA ALA A 98 -17.85 -7.68 9.16
C ALA A 98 -17.07 -6.58 8.45
N PHE A 99 -15.76 -6.55 8.64
CA PHE A 99 -14.89 -5.58 7.97
C PHE A 99 -14.92 -5.75 6.44
N CYS A 100 -14.86 -6.99 5.96
CA CYS A 100 -14.97 -7.27 4.53
C CYS A 100 -16.30 -6.82 3.95
N ALA A 101 -17.40 -6.99 4.71
CA ALA A 101 -18.71 -6.51 4.28
C ALA A 101 -18.72 -4.97 4.15
N GLU A 102 -18.09 -4.26 5.08
CA GLU A 102 -17.95 -2.81 4.98
C GLU A 102 -17.14 -2.39 3.76
N LEU A 103 -16.04 -3.09 3.49
CA LEU A 103 -15.21 -2.79 2.32
C LEU A 103 -15.99 -3.00 1.02
N ARG A 104 -16.78 -4.07 0.94
CA ARG A 104 -17.61 -4.31 -0.24
C ARG A 104 -18.64 -3.22 -0.43
N ALA A 105 -19.25 -2.76 0.66
CA ALA A 105 -20.21 -1.66 0.62
C ALA A 105 -19.57 -0.36 0.14
N LYS A 106 -18.28 -0.18 0.39
CA LYS A 106 -17.51 0.99 -0.08
C LYS A 106 -16.94 0.79 -1.50
N GLY A 107 -17.21 -0.33 -2.13
CA GLY A 107 -16.74 -0.62 -3.48
C GLY A 107 -15.40 -1.35 -3.54
N GLY A 108 -14.93 -1.90 -2.43
CA GLY A 108 -13.72 -2.70 -2.40
C GLY A 108 -13.88 -4.00 -3.18
N LEU A 109 -12.81 -4.40 -3.88
CA LEU A 109 -12.78 -5.66 -4.62
C LEU A 109 -11.98 -6.69 -3.85
N PHE A 110 -12.49 -7.93 -3.83
CA PHE A 110 -11.85 -9.03 -3.12
C PHE A 110 -11.59 -10.18 -4.06
N ARG A 111 -10.46 -10.86 -3.81
CA ARG A 111 -10.23 -12.16 -4.41
C ARG A 111 -10.97 -13.20 -3.58
N SER A 112 -11.60 -14.14 -4.25
CA SER A 112 -12.11 -15.30 -3.55
C SER A 112 -10.95 -16.21 -3.16
N SER A 113 -10.96 -16.66 -1.96
CA SER A 113 -9.93 -17.56 -1.43
C SER A 113 -10.35 -19.01 -1.62
#